data_487cf432f9a8abc57840de3c929b2db4
#
_entry.id   487cf432f9a8abc57840de3c929b2db4
#
_cell.length_a   1.000
_cell.length_b   1.000
_cell.length_c   1.000
_cell.angle_alpha   90.00
_cell.angle_beta   90.00
_cell.angle_gamma   90.00
#
_symmetry.space_group_name_H-M   'P 1'
#
loop_
_entity.id
_entity.type
_entity.pdbx_description
1 polymer ?
#
loop_
_entity_poly.entity_id
_entity_poly.type
_entity_poly.pdbx_seq_one_letter_code
_entity_poly.pdbx_strand_id
1 'polypeptide(L)'
;MEQKFFLYARKSTDVEDKQVLSIEAQLQELRDYAKREAIEISAEYIEKQSAKIPGRPIFNKMMDDIEKLGGSILAWHPDRLARNSVDGGRVIYLLDTEKLASLKFPTFWCDSTSQGKFMLNMAFGQSKYYVDSLSENTKRGLRQKIRRG
;
A
#
# COMPACT_ATOMS: atom_id res chain seq x y z
N MET A 1 -11.80 18.42 13.43
CA MET A 1 -12.49 17.25 12.86
C MET A 1 -11.68 16.01 13.13
N GLU A 2 -12.32 15.03 13.75
CA GLU A 2 -11.67 13.76 14.00
C GLU A 2 -11.54 13.00 12.69
N GLN A 3 -10.32 12.62 12.34
CA GLN A 3 -10.10 11.76 11.18
C GLN A 3 -10.46 10.33 11.56
N LYS A 4 -11.26 9.69 10.71
CA LYS A 4 -11.57 8.27 10.86
C LYS A 4 -10.43 7.46 10.27
N PHE A 5 -9.88 6.54 11.06
CA PHE A 5 -8.81 5.66 10.59
C PHE A 5 -9.37 4.26 10.40
N PHE A 6 -9.05 3.69 9.26
CA PHE A 6 -9.33 2.29 8.94
C PHE A 6 -8.02 1.52 9.08
N LEU A 7 -8.02 0.52 9.95
CA LEU A 7 -6.86 -0.33 10.16
C LEU A 7 -6.87 -1.48 9.18
N TYR A 8 -5.75 -1.71 8.49
CA TYR A 8 -5.63 -2.79 7.53
C TYR A 8 -4.43 -3.68 7.90
N ALA A 9 -4.70 -4.96 8.11
CA ALA A 9 -3.68 -5.97 8.41
C ALA A 9 -3.77 -7.08 7.37
N ARG A 10 -2.62 -7.52 6.85
CA ARG A 10 -2.57 -8.51 5.78
C ARG A 10 -1.41 -9.47 5.96
N LYS A 11 -1.68 -10.73 5.75
CA LYS A 11 -0.65 -11.76 5.61
C LYS A 11 -1.19 -12.87 4.72
N SER A 12 -0.42 -13.25 3.70
CA SER A 12 -0.76 -14.36 2.82
C SER A 12 0.18 -15.53 3.04
N THR A 13 -0.01 -16.61 2.27
CA THR A 13 0.87 -17.78 2.27
C THR A 13 2.04 -17.65 1.31
N ASP A 14 2.18 -16.48 0.65
CA ASP A 14 3.28 -16.22 -0.28
C ASP A 14 4.64 -16.30 0.43
N VAL A 15 5.68 -16.62 -0.34
CA VAL A 15 7.04 -16.74 0.17
C VAL A 15 7.49 -15.44 0.85
N GLU A 16 7.15 -14.30 0.27
CA GLU A 16 7.52 -12.99 0.79
C GLU A 16 6.90 -12.70 2.16
N ASP A 17 5.77 -13.36 2.47
CA ASP A 17 5.08 -13.14 3.73
C ASP A 17 5.45 -14.13 4.82
N LYS A 18 6.32 -15.10 4.54
CA LYS A 18 6.71 -16.10 5.54
C LYS A 18 7.34 -15.51 6.78
N GLN A 19 8.12 -14.44 6.63
CA GLN A 19 8.81 -13.79 7.73
C GLN A 19 8.13 -12.51 8.21
N VAL A 20 6.95 -12.22 7.68
CA VAL A 20 6.15 -11.07 8.11
C VAL A 20 5.46 -11.42 9.42
N LEU A 21 5.24 -10.41 10.24
CA LEU A 21 4.48 -10.56 11.49
C LEU A 21 3.12 -11.20 11.22
N SER A 22 2.67 -12.03 12.14
CA SER A 22 1.31 -12.57 12.09
C SER A 22 0.29 -11.43 12.09
N ILE A 23 -0.93 -11.73 11.65
CA ILE A 23 -2.02 -10.73 11.68
C ILE A 23 -2.23 -10.24 13.10
N GLU A 24 -2.21 -11.15 14.08
CA GLU A 24 -2.39 -10.79 15.49
C GLU A 24 -1.30 -9.83 15.99
N ALA A 25 -0.05 -10.10 15.62
CA ALA A 25 1.07 -9.23 15.99
C ALA A 25 0.96 -7.87 15.30
N GLN A 26 0.56 -7.82 14.03
CA GLN A 26 0.31 -6.57 13.33
C GLN A 26 -0.79 -5.77 14.01
N LEU A 27 -1.90 -6.41 14.36
CA LEU A 27 -3.01 -5.75 15.05
C LEU A 27 -2.57 -5.16 16.38
N GLN A 28 -1.76 -5.91 17.15
CA GLN A 28 -1.26 -5.43 18.43
C GLN A 28 -0.40 -4.18 18.27
N GLU A 29 0.54 -4.20 17.34
CA GLU A 29 1.41 -3.05 17.06
C GLU A 29 0.62 -1.85 16.56
N LEU A 30 -0.35 -2.07 15.69
CA LEU A 30 -1.16 -0.99 15.12
C LEU A 30 -2.07 -0.37 16.17
N ARG A 31 -2.66 -1.19 17.04
CA ARG A 31 -3.49 -0.68 18.12
C ARG A 31 -2.68 0.09 19.15
N ASP A 32 -1.46 -0.38 19.46
CA ASP A 32 -0.55 0.33 20.35
C ASP A 32 -0.11 1.67 19.75
N TYR A 33 0.20 1.67 18.46
CA TYR A 33 0.54 2.88 17.72
C TYR A 33 -0.62 3.88 17.76
N ALA A 34 -1.84 3.42 17.52
CA ALA A 34 -3.03 4.26 17.55
C ALA A 34 -3.23 4.91 18.91
N LYS A 35 -2.98 4.18 19.99
CA LYS A 35 -3.07 4.72 21.36
C LYS A 35 -2.04 5.80 21.59
N ARG A 36 -0.79 5.58 21.18
CA ARG A 36 0.28 6.56 21.36
C ARG A 36 0.03 7.84 20.59
N GLU A 37 -0.55 7.72 19.39
CA GLU A 37 -0.80 8.86 18.51
C GLU A 37 -2.20 9.45 18.67
N ALA A 38 -2.97 8.96 19.62
CA ALA A 38 -4.36 9.38 19.87
C ALA A 38 -5.23 9.26 18.62
N ILE A 39 -5.07 8.15 17.91
CA ILE A 39 -5.82 7.84 16.68
C ILE A 39 -7.04 6.98 17.05
N GLU A 40 -8.20 7.35 16.54
CA GLU A 40 -9.42 6.55 16.69
C GLU A 40 -9.57 5.63 15.48
N ILE A 41 -9.67 4.31 15.75
CA ILE A 41 -9.86 3.30 14.71
C ILE A 41 -11.36 3.06 14.56
N SER A 42 -11.90 3.39 13.37
CA SER A 42 -13.32 3.23 13.07
C SER A 42 -13.67 1.80 12.67
N ALA A 43 -12.77 1.12 11.97
CA ALA A 43 -12.99 -0.26 11.51
C ALA A 43 -11.64 -0.94 11.29
N GLU A 44 -11.65 -2.27 11.43
CA GLU A 44 -10.48 -3.10 11.17
C GLU A 44 -10.77 -4.00 9.97
N TYR A 45 -9.84 -4.02 9.01
CA TYR A 45 -9.93 -4.84 7.80
C TYR A 45 -8.78 -5.85 7.82
N ILE A 46 -9.12 -7.12 7.81
CA ILE A 46 -8.13 -8.20 7.89
C ILE A 46 -8.19 -9.00 6.59
N GLU A 47 -7.02 -9.10 5.92
CA GLU A 47 -6.89 -9.73 4.61
C GLU A 47 -5.90 -10.88 4.65
N LYS A 48 -6.27 -12.00 4.04
CA LYS A 48 -5.38 -13.15 3.90
C LYS A 48 -4.87 -13.32 2.47
N GLN A 49 -5.23 -12.42 1.56
CA GLN A 49 -4.83 -12.47 0.16
C GLN A 49 -3.52 -11.73 -0.08
N SER A 50 -2.81 -12.15 -1.13
CA SER A 50 -1.59 -11.46 -1.55
C SER A 50 -1.89 -10.08 -2.14
N ALA A 51 -0.97 -9.14 -1.92
CA ALA A 51 -1.06 -7.80 -2.51
C ALA A 51 -0.42 -7.72 -3.89
N LYS A 52 0.11 -8.83 -4.43
CA LYS A 52 0.74 -8.86 -5.75
C LYS A 52 -0.26 -8.69 -6.89
N ILE A 53 -1.48 -9.16 -6.70
CA ILE A 53 -2.51 -9.21 -7.73
C ILE A 53 -3.70 -8.37 -7.28
N PRO A 54 -4.29 -7.54 -8.17
CA PRO A 54 -5.54 -6.83 -7.83
C PRO A 54 -6.68 -7.81 -7.59
N GLY A 55 -7.73 -7.34 -6.91
CA GLY A 55 -8.94 -8.11 -6.68
C GLY A 55 -9.10 -8.61 -5.25
N ARG A 56 -8.28 -8.15 -4.32
CA ARG A 56 -8.45 -8.50 -2.91
C ARG A 56 -9.78 -7.96 -2.40
N PRO A 57 -10.70 -8.82 -1.92
CA PRO A 57 -12.04 -8.36 -1.54
C PRO A 57 -12.05 -7.40 -0.35
N ILE A 58 -11.21 -7.64 0.66
CA ILE A 58 -11.19 -6.80 1.87
C ILE A 58 -10.55 -5.44 1.55
N PHE A 59 -9.44 -5.42 0.83
CA PHE A 59 -8.80 -4.18 0.38
C PHE A 59 -9.77 -3.34 -0.46
N ASN A 60 -10.42 -3.97 -1.43
CA ASN A 60 -11.35 -3.27 -2.31
C ASN A 60 -12.53 -2.69 -1.53
N LYS A 61 -13.07 -3.45 -0.56
CA LYS A 61 -14.15 -2.95 0.29
C LYS A 61 -13.69 -1.73 1.10
N MET A 62 -12.50 -1.78 1.69
CA MET A 62 -11.95 -0.65 2.44
C MET A 62 -11.81 0.58 1.55
N MET A 63 -11.28 0.40 0.33
CA MET A 63 -11.11 1.51 -0.61
C MET A 63 -12.46 2.09 -1.06
N ASP A 64 -13.46 1.23 -1.27
CA ASP A 64 -14.82 1.68 -1.59
C ASP A 64 -15.41 2.50 -0.44
N ASP A 65 -15.23 2.06 0.79
CA ASP A 65 -15.73 2.77 1.97
C ASP A 65 -15.06 4.14 2.10
N ILE A 66 -13.74 4.22 1.88
CA ILE A 66 -13.01 5.49 1.91
C ILE A 66 -13.50 6.42 0.80
N GLU A 67 -13.73 5.89 -0.39
CA GLU A 67 -14.21 6.68 -1.51
C GLU A 67 -15.58 7.31 -1.22
N LYS A 68 -16.43 6.59 -0.49
CA LYS A 68 -17.77 7.07 -0.14
C LYS A 68 -17.79 7.98 1.08
N LEU A 69 -17.04 7.61 2.12
CA LEU A 69 -17.12 8.23 3.44
C LEU A 69 -15.96 9.15 3.75
N GLY A 70 -14.86 9.01 3.02
CA GLY A 70 -13.59 9.61 3.40
C GLY A 70 -12.96 8.89 4.58
N GLY A 71 -11.69 9.16 4.84
CA GLY A 71 -10.99 8.58 5.97
C GLY A 71 -9.49 8.48 5.74
N SER A 72 -8.81 7.83 6.67
CA SER A 72 -7.38 7.61 6.63
C SER A 72 -7.10 6.13 6.87
N ILE A 73 -5.91 5.67 6.48
CA ILE A 73 -5.52 4.27 6.63
C ILE A 73 -4.35 4.16 7.60
N LEU A 74 -4.42 3.17 8.47
CA LEU A 74 -3.33 2.75 9.35
C LEU A 74 -2.98 1.31 8.99
N ALA A 75 -1.74 1.09 8.53
CA ALA A 75 -1.24 -0.24 8.17
C ALA A 75 0.20 -0.37 8.67
N TRP A 76 0.69 -1.60 8.78
CA TRP A 76 2.02 -1.85 9.36
C TRP A 76 3.15 -1.35 8.45
N HIS A 77 2.99 -1.53 7.15
CA HIS A 77 3.98 -1.12 6.14
C HIS A 77 3.26 -0.95 4.80
N PRO A 78 3.76 -0.12 3.89
CA PRO A 78 3.12 0.03 2.57
C PRO A 78 2.93 -1.27 1.81
N ASP A 79 3.82 -2.26 1.96
CA ASP A 79 3.70 -3.55 1.27
C ASP A 79 2.51 -4.38 1.77
N ARG A 80 1.98 -4.09 2.96
CA ARG A 80 0.74 -4.70 3.43
C ARG A 80 -0.45 -4.12 2.71
N LEU A 81 -0.33 -2.88 2.25
CA LEU A 81 -1.42 -2.17 1.61
C LEU A 81 -1.48 -2.48 0.11
N ALA A 82 -0.36 -2.38 -0.60
CA ALA A 82 -0.33 -2.63 -2.04
C ALA A 82 1.07 -3.08 -2.49
N ARG A 83 1.10 -3.98 -3.49
CA ARG A 83 2.33 -4.46 -4.13
C ARG A 83 2.18 -4.54 -5.64
N ASN A 84 1.13 -3.95 -6.18
CA ASN A 84 0.91 -3.87 -7.63
C ASN A 84 0.51 -2.44 -7.99
N SER A 85 0.71 -2.07 -9.25
CA SER A 85 0.50 -0.69 -9.69
C SER A 85 -0.97 -0.29 -9.74
N VAL A 86 -1.88 -1.25 -9.89
CA VAL A 86 -3.31 -0.94 -9.92
C VAL A 86 -3.79 -0.50 -8.54
N ASP A 87 -3.52 -1.32 -7.53
CA ASP A 87 -3.93 -1.02 -6.15
C ASP A 87 -3.17 0.18 -5.60
N GLY A 88 -1.86 0.26 -5.84
CA GLY A 88 -1.04 1.40 -5.44
C GLY A 88 -1.51 2.69 -6.09
N GLY A 89 -1.85 2.64 -7.37
CA GLY A 89 -2.40 3.77 -8.11
C GLY A 89 -3.72 4.24 -7.53
N ARG A 90 -4.57 3.32 -7.10
CA ARG A 90 -5.85 3.66 -6.46
C ARG A 90 -5.64 4.42 -5.15
N VAL A 91 -4.67 3.96 -4.34
CA VAL A 91 -4.33 4.63 -3.08
C VAL A 91 -3.86 6.06 -3.36
N ILE A 92 -2.93 6.23 -4.31
CA ILE A 92 -2.41 7.56 -4.67
C ILE A 92 -3.53 8.44 -5.22
N TYR A 93 -4.39 7.91 -6.07
CA TYR A 93 -5.51 8.67 -6.63
C TYR A 93 -6.45 9.19 -5.54
N LEU A 94 -6.77 8.36 -4.55
CA LEU A 94 -7.62 8.79 -3.45
C LEU A 94 -6.93 9.83 -2.57
N LEU A 95 -5.61 9.76 -2.41
CA LEU A 95 -4.84 10.80 -1.74
C LEU A 95 -4.90 12.12 -2.53
N ASP A 96 -4.73 12.04 -3.85
CA ASP A 96 -4.75 13.22 -4.72
C ASP A 96 -6.11 13.92 -4.72
N THR A 97 -7.19 13.14 -4.64
CA THR A 97 -8.55 13.68 -4.60
C THR A 97 -9.02 14.00 -3.19
N GLU A 98 -8.16 13.84 -2.19
CA GLU A 98 -8.43 14.14 -0.78
C GLU A 98 -9.52 13.31 -0.14
N LYS A 99 -9.96 12.24 -0.80
CA LYS A 99 -10.88 11.27 -0.19
C LYS A 99 -10.18 10.45 0.87
N LEU A 100 -8.94 10.09 0.61
CA LEU A 100 -8.03 9.50 1.58
C LEU A 100 -7.22 10.64 2.19
N ALA A 101 -7.47 10.96 3.46
CA ALA A 101 -6.88 12.12 4.11
C ALA A 101 -5.42 11.90 4.45
N SER A 102 -5.05 10.72 4.95
CA SER A 102 -3.67 10.42 5.28
C SER A 102 -3.43 8.91 5.34
N LEU A 103 -2.16 8.53 5.27
CA LEU A 103 -1.69 7.17 5.48
C LEU A 103 -0.68 7.21 6.62
N LYS A 104 -0.80 6.26 7.56
CA LYS A 104 0.16 6.14 8.65
C LYS A 104 0.68 4.72 8.73
N PHE A 105 2.01 4.61 8.85
CA PHE A 105 2.71 3.34 8.97
C PHE A 105 3.73 3.44 10.09
N PRO A 106 3.65 2.58 11.12
CA PRO A 106 4.67 2.61 12.19
C PRO A 106 6.08 2.35 11.68
N THR A 107 6.22 1.63 10.58
CA THR A 107 7.52 1.22 10.02
C THR A 107 7.96 2.05 8.83
N PHE A 108 7.17 3.04 8.41
CA PHE A 108 7.45 3.80 7.20
C PHE A 108 6.88 5.21 7.33
N TRP A 109 7.75 6.21 7.17
CA TRP A 109 7.30 7.61 7.20
C TRP A 109 6.70 8.01 5.86
N CYS A 110 5.55 8.67 5.93
CA CYS A 110 4.84 9.15 4.73
C CYS A 110 4.00 10.37 5.08
N ASP A 111 3.95 11.31 4.16
CA ASP A 111 3.03 12.45 4.26
C ASP A 111 2.33 12.67 2.92
N SER A 112 1.45 13.70 2.85
CA SER A 112 0.69 14.00 1.65
C SER A 112 1.41 14.95 0.68
N THR A 113 2.67 15.29 0.95
CA THR A 113 3.47 16.10 0.03
C THR A 113 3.80 15.30 -1.24
N SER A 114 4.22 16.02 -2.29
CA SER A 114 4.65 15.39 -3.55
C SER A 114 5.78 14.39 -3.32
N GLN A 115 6.72 14.72 -2.42
CA GLN A 115 7.83 13.85 -2.09
C GLN A 115 7.35 12.58 -1.38
N GLY A 116 6.42 12.73 -0.43
CA GLY A 116 5.83 11.59 0.26
C GLY A 116 5.06 10.68 -0.67
N LYS A 117 4.30 11.25 -1.61
CA LYS A 117 3.58 10.47 -2.63
C LYS A 117 4.54 9.72 -3.55
N PHE A 118 5.64 10.36 -3.91
CA PHE A 118 6.68 9.72 -4.72
C PHE A 118 7.28 8.51 -3.99
N MET A 119 7.61 8.66 -2.71
CA MET A 119 8.13 7.57 -1.89
C MET A 119 7.13 6.42 -1.77
N LEU A 120 5.84 6.73 -1.62
CA LEU A 120 4.78 5.72 -1.60
C LEU A 120 4.69 4.96 -2.91
N ASN A 121 4.74 5.68 -4.03
CA ASN A 121 4.72 5.05 -5.34
C ASN A 121 5.86 4.07 -5.51
N MET A 122 7.05 4.44 -5.06
CA MET A 122 8.20 3.54 -5.09
C MET A 122 7.98 2.31 -4.20
N ALA A 123 7.45 2.51 -3.00
CA ALA A 123 7.20 1.42 -2.08
C ALA A 123 6.16 0.43 -2.64
N PHE A 124 5.07 0.95 -3.20
CA PHE A 124 4.01 0.11 -3.77
C PHE A 124 4.46 -0.64 -5.01
N GLY A 125 5.29 -0.03 -5.84
CA GLY A 125 5.69 -0.59 -7.11
C GLY A 125 7.08 -1.21 -7.14
N GLN A 126 7.77 -1.27 -6.01
CA GLN A 126 9.19 -1.61 -5.99
C GLN A 126 9.50 -2.93 -6.69
N SER A 127 8.81 -4.02 -6.34
CA SER A 127 9.07 -5.34 -6.94
C SER A 127 8.70 -5.36 -8.41
N LYS A 128 7.55 -4.79 -8.76
CA LYS A 128 7.08 -4.73 -10.14
C LYS A 128 7.93 -3.79 -10.97
N TYR A 129 8.29 -2.64 -10.43
CA TYR A 129 9.14 -1.68 -11.12
C TYR A 129 10.48 -2.30 -11.49
N TYR A 130 11.09 -3.06 -10.59
CA TYR A 130 12.36 -3.73 -10.85
C TYR A 130 12.24 -4.69 -12.03
N VAL A 131 11.20 -5.54 -12.05
CA VAL A 131 10.98 -6.49 -13.13
C VAL A 131 10.68 -5.77 -14.44
N ASP A 132 9.81 -4.78 -14.43
CA ASP A 132 9.45 -4.01 -15.62
C ASP A 132 10.66 -3.25 -16.17
N SER A 133 11.49 -2.69 -15.29
CA SER A 133 12.71 -1.96 -15.69
C SER A 133 13.71 -2.88 -16.38
N LEU A 134 13.92 -4.09 -15.86
CA LEU A 134 14.78 -5.09 -16.51
C LEU A 134 14.25 -5.46 -17.89
N SER A 135 12.94 -5.69 -18.00
CA SER A 135 12.30 -6.03 -19.27
C SER A 135 12.47 -4.92 -20.31
N GLU A 136 12.24 -3.67 -19.92
CA GLU A 136 12.41 -2.51 -20.80
C GLU A 136 13.85 -2.34 -21.24
N ASN A 137 14.80 -2.47 -20.33
CA ASN A 137 16.22 -2.35 -20.67
C ASN A 137 16.64 -3.41 -21.67
N THR A 138 16.15 -4.63 -21.53
CA THR A 138 16.41 -5.70 -22.49
C THR A 138 15.82 -5.37 -23.84
N LYS A 139 14.59 -4.89 -23.90
CA LYS A 139 13.95 -4.49 -25.16
C LYS A 139 14.69 -3.34 -25.83
N ARG A 140 15.13 -2.34 -25.10
CA ARG A 140 15.91 -1.21 -25.63
C ARG A 140 17.22 -1.69 -26.21
N GLY A 141 17.91 -2.60 -25.54
CA GLY A 141 19.15 -3.17 -26.02
C GLY A 141 18.97 -3.87 -27.36
N LEU A 142 17.92 -4.69 -27.50
CA LEU A 142 17.59 -5.38 -28.74
C LEU A 142 17.29 -4.41 -29.87
N ARG A 143 16.50 -3.37 -29.61
CA ARG A 143 16.18 -2.35 -30.62
C ARG A 143 17.41 -1.62 -31.10
N GLN A 144 18.33 -1.27 -30.21
CA GLN A 144 19.58 -0.60 -30.61
C GLN A 144 20.45 -1.48 -31.49
N LYS A 145 20.56 -2.77 -31.19
CA LYS A 145 21.29 -3.72 -32.04
C LYS A 145 20.69 -3.82 -33.43
N ILE A 146 19.39 -3.86 -33.56
CA ILE A 146 18.70 -3.93 -34.82
C ILE A 146 18.94 -2.66 -35.65
N ARG A 147 18.90 -1.48 -35.01
CA ARG A 147 19.12 -0.19 -35.68
C ARG A 147 20.57 -0.01 -36.15
N ARG A 148 21.53 -0.55 -35.41
CA ARG A 148 22.95 -0.44 -35.74
C ARG A 148 23.42 -1.48 -36.76
N GLY A 149 22.67 -2.56 -36.87
CA GLY A 149 22.98 -3.62 -37.81
C GLY A 149 22.45 -3.36 -39.16
#